data_0808a76739a8964c7f2745a4704f1235
#
_entry.id   0808a76739a8964c7f2745a4704f1235
#
_cell.length_a   1.000
_cell.length_b   1.000
_cell.length_c   1.000
_cell.angle_alpha   90.00
_cell.angle_beta   90.00
_cell.angle_gamma   90.00
#
_symmetry.space_group_name_H-M   'P 1'
#
loop_
_entity.id
_entity.type
_entity.pdbx_description
1 polymer ?
#
loop_
_entity_poly.entity_id
_entity_poly.type
_entity_poly.pdbx_seq_one_letter_code
_entity_poly.pdbx_strand_id
1 'polypeptide(L)'
;IMSPISKAIFLTGTISAFSLTNMRMAGAAILFWIASLFMPRESVTKRDLLLLFVASLFGITLNQGFFVLGLSYTTPIDASVVASLAPIITMILAAFIQKEPMTGKKVVGVFMGLSGALMLILNGAGTVSEGLSGGRVMGDLFCLVAEISFAIYYVAFKGLISRYTPVTLMKWMFLFSAICCLPLGGNDLLSIPYSDLSGTIYLDLFFVVFGATFLSYMLVSIGQKRLRPTILSMYNYTQPIVASLLAVWWGMDSFDLKKGFAILLVFLGVYVVTTSKSRAQVEAEMARQNNAVDK
;
A
#
# COMPACT_ATOMS: atom_id res chain seq x y z
N ILE A 1 -1.35 -0.61 11.65
CA ILE A 1 -2.21 0.13 12.62
C ILE A 1 -3.58 0.45 12.01
N MET A 2 -3.67 0.81 10.73
CA MET A 2 -4.94 1.15 10.07
C MET A 2 -5.97 0.00 10.12
N SER A 3 -5.58 -1.23 9.77
CA SER A 3 -6.52 -2.37 9.68
C SER A 3 -7.23 -2.71 11.00
N PRO A 4 -6.56 -2.77 12.17
CA PRO A 4 -7.24 -2.99 13.44
C PRO A 4 -8.23 -1.87 13.78
N ILE A 5 -7.85 -0.60 13.57
CA ILE A 5 -8.71 0.56 13.85
C ILE A 5 -9.93 0.56 12.91
N SER A 6 -9.73 0.34 11.61
CA SER A 6 -10.85 0.23 10.67
C SER A 6 -11.80 -0.91 11.05
N LYS A 7 -11.26 -2.06 11.50
CA LYS A 7 -12.10 -3.17 11.96
C LYS A 7 -12.84 -2.85 13.23
N ALA A 8 -12.25 -2.12 14.18
CA ALA A 8 -12.93 -1.63 15.38
C ALA A 8 -14.10 -0.70 15.01
N ILE A 9 -13.92 0.20 14.04
CA ILE A 9 -14.99 1.05 13.51
C ILE A 9 -16.12 0.20 12.89
N PHE A 10 -15.80 -0.83 12.10
CA PHE A 10 -16.82 -1.71 11.48
C PHE A 10 -17.60 -2.51 12.51
N LEU A 11 -16.97 -2.92 13.61
CA LEU A 11 -17.62 -3.67 14.69
C LEU A 11 -18.70 -2.84 15.43
N THR A 12 -18.65 -1.52 15.35
CA THR A 12 -19.72 -0.66 15.90
C THR A 12 -21.03 -0.78 15.11
N GLY A 13 -20.98 -1.30 13.89
CA GLY A 13 -22.15 -1.42 13.00
C GLY A 13 -22.70 -0.09 12.45
N THR A 14 -22.12 1.04 12.85
CA THR A 14 -22.60 2.38 12.47
C THR A 14 -21.99 2.92 11.18
N ILE A 15 -20.78 2.48 10.83
CA ILE A 15 -20.05 2.94 9.66
C ILE A 15 -19.72 1.75 8.77
N SER A 16 -20.25 1.76 7.53
CA SER A 16 -19.96 0.73 6.55
C SER A 16 -18.55 0.88 5.96
N ALA A 17 -18.04 -0.20 5.37
CA ALA A 17 -16.75 -0.19 4.67
C ALA A 17 -16.70 0.86 3.56
N PHE A 18 -17.79 1.02 2.81
CA PHE A 18 -17.92 2.03 1.76
C PHE A 18 -17.96 3.46 2.31
N SER A 19 -18.69 3.68 3.41
CA SER A 19 -18.74 4.98 4.09
C SER A 19 -17.37 5.40 4.59
N LEU A 20 -16.62 4.50 5.23
CA LEU A 20 -15.26 4.78 5.68
C LEU A 20 -14.33 5.09 4.49
N THR A 21 -14.46 4.35 3.39
CA THR A 21 -13.67 4.62 2.17
C THR A 21 -13.98 6.01 1.62
N ASN A 22 -15.26 6.39 1.51
CA ASN A 22 -15.67 7.72 1.07
C ASN A 22 -15.13 8.82 1.97
N MET A 23 -15.23 8.68 3.32
CA MET A 23 -14.67 9.63 4.28
C MET A 23 -13.16 9.80 4.09
N ARG A 24 -12.44 8.70 3.87
CA ARG A 24 -10.99 8.72 3.63
C ARG A 24 -10.64 9.43 2.32
N MET A 25 -11.35 9.12 1.23
CA MET A 25 -11.07 9.73 -0.07
C MET A 25 -11.39 11.23 -0.06
N ALA A 26 -12.57 11.61 0.43
CA ALA A 26 -12.99 13.00 0.51
C ALA A 26 -12.13 13.81 1.51
N GLY A 27 -11.90 13.27 2.70
CA GLY A 27 -11.07 13.91 3.71
C GLY A 27 -9.63 14.12 3.26
N ALA A 28 -9.01 13.11 2.65
CA ALA A 28 -7.66 13.24 2.10
C ALA A 28 -7.63 14.22 0.91
N ALA A 29 -8.64 14.23 0.04
CA ALA A 29 -8.75 15.21 -1.04
C ALA A 29 -8.73 16.63 -0.48
N ILE A 30 -9.58 16.93 0.51
CA ILE A 30 -9.65 18.24 1.17
C ILE A 30 -8.27 18.62 1.75
N LEU A 31 -7.64 17.69 2.50
CA LEU A 31 -6.34 17.94 3.11
C LEU A 31 -5.23 18.20 2.07
N PHE A 32 -5.19 17.46 0.96
CA PHE A 32 -4.22 17.71 -0.10
C PHE A 32 -4.50 19.03 -0.86
N TRP A 33 -5.76 19.42 -1.03
CA TRP A 33 -6.10 20.73 -1.58
C TRP A 33 -5.68 21.86 -0.66
N ILE A 34 -5.93 21.74 0.65
CA ILE A 34 -5.44 22.70 1.65
C ILE A 34 -3.91 22.77 1.62
N ALA A 35 -3.21 21.61 1.66
CA ALA A 35 -1.76 21.58 1.59
C ALA A 35 -1.22 22.24 0.31
N SER A 36 -1.95 22.12 -0.80
CA SER A 36 -1.54 22.72 -2.08
C SER A 36 -1.60 24.24 -2.09
N LEU A 37 -2.33 24.89 -1.15
CA LEU A 37 -2.37 26.35 -1.01
C LEU A 37 -1.03 26.91 -0.49
N PHE A 38 -0.28 26.11 0.25
CA PHE A 38 1.02 26.46 0.82
C PHE A 38 2.21 26.07 -0.08
N MET A 39 1.95 25.51 -1.26
CA MET A 39 2.98 25.05 -2.20
C MET A 39 2.97 25.90 -3.48
N PRO A 40 4.10 26.01 -4.19
CA PRO A 40 4.13 26.66 -5.49
C PRO A 40 3.08 26.06 -6.44
N ARG A 41 2.39 26.94 -7.17
CA ARG A 41 1.37 26.50 -8.15
C ARG A 41 2.03 25.75 -9.28
N GLU A 42 1.60 24.52 -9.49
CA GLU A 42 2.07 23.62 -10.53
C GLU A 42 0.93 23.40 -11.53
N SER A 43 1.15 23.76 -12.79
CA SER A 43 0.13 23.58 -13.85
C SER A 43 0.15 22.14 -14.34
N VAL A 44 -1.01 21.49 -14.36
CA VAL A 44 -1.17 20.12 -14.88
C VAL A 44 -1.78 20.21 -16.27
N THR A 45 -1.16 19.55 -17.26
CA THR A 45 -1.69 19.51 -18.61
C THR A 45 -2.98 18.67 -18.68
N LYS A 46 -3.87 18.96 -19.62
CA LYS A 46 -5.13 18.19 -19.82
C LYS A 46 -4.86 16.69 -20.04
N ARG A 47 -3.78 16.36 -20.75
CA ARG A 47 -3.36 14.97 -20.99
C ARG A 47 -2.92 14.29 -19.68
N ASP A 48 -2.11 14.98 -18.88
CA ASP A 48 -1.65 14.43 -17.61
C ASP A 48 -2.79 14.36 -16.58
N LEU A 49 -3.79 15.25 -16.67
CA LEU A 49 -5.00 15.17 -15.84
C LEU A 49 -5.79 13.88 -16.11
N LEU A 50 -5.92 13.49 -17.38
CA LEU A 50 -6.53 12.20 -17.76
C LEU A 50 -5.69 11.01 -17.26
N LEU A 51 -4.36 11.10 -17.38
CA LEU A 51 -3.48 10.07 -16.84
C LEU A 51 -3.55 9.98 -15.30
N LEU A 52 -3.71 11.12 -14.60
CA LEU A 52 -3.93 11.17 -13.16
C LEU A 52 -5.27 10.55 -12.76
N PHE A 53 -6.31 10.74 -13.58
CA PHE A 53 -7.59 10.06 -13.39
C PHE A 53 -7.41 8.54 -13.47
N VAL A 54 -6.78 8.01 -14.52
CA VAL A 54 -6.53 6.57 -14.66
C VAL A 54 -5.61 6.07 -13.54
N ALA A 55 -4.56 6.82 -13.19
CA ALA A 55 -3.67 6.50 -12.06
C ALA A 55 -4.44 6.43 -10.73
N SER A 56 -5.42 7.31 -10.52
CA SER A 56 -6.25 7.30 -9.31
C SER A 56 -7.14 6.06 -9.21
N LEU A 57 -7.63 5.56 -10.34
CA LEU A 57 -8.41 4.32 -10.37
C LEU A 57 -7.57 3.14 -9.84
N PHE A 58 -6.35 2.97 -10.35
CA PHE A 58 -5.49 1.87 -9.92
C PHE A 58 -4.85 2.09 -8.55
N GLY A 59 -4.31 3.28 -8.29
CA GLY A 59 -3.52 3.57 -7.09
C GLY A 59 -4.35 3.85 -5.83
N ILE A 60 -5.62 4.25 -5.99
CA ILE A 60 -6.47 4.63 -4.86
C ILE A 60 -7.81 3.90 -4.93
N THR A 61 -8.63 4.15 -5.95
CA THR A 61 -10.02 3.70 -5.98
C THR A 61 -10.14 2.17 -5.92
N LEU A 62 -9.54 1.46 -6.87
CA LEU A 62 -9.59 -0.01 -6.91
C LEU A 62 -8.77 -0.61 -5.76
N ASN A 63 -7.55 -0.08 -5.51
CA ASN A 63 -6.73 -0.59 -4.42
C ASN A 63 -7.45 -0.47 -3.07
N GLN A 64 -7.90 0.70 -2.68
CA GLN A 64 -8.53 0.91 -1.38
C GLN A 64 -9.94 0.30 -1.32
N GLY A 65 -10.72 0.40 -2.40
CA GLY A 65 -12.05 -0.17 -2.46
C GLY A 65 -12.03 -1.70 -2.32
N PHE A 66 -11.22 -2.37 -3.10
CA PHE A 66 -11.10 -3.84 -3.02
C PHE A 66 -10.41 -4.29 -1.73
N PHE A 67 -9.43 -3.55 -1.19
CA PHE A 67 -8.80 -3.90 0.09
C PHE A 67 -9.80 -3.83 1.25
N VAL A 68 -10.57 -2.75 1.34
CA VAL A 68 -11.57 -2.57 2.40
C VAL A 68 -12.71 -3.58 2.25
N LEU A 69 -13.16 -3.82 1.01
CA LEU A 69 -14.16 -4.86 0.73
C LEU A 69 -13.60 -6.24 1.09
N GLY A 70 -12.37 -6.56 0.69
CA GLY A 70 -11.70 -7.81 1.07
C GLY A 70 -11.65 -7.99 2.58
N LEU A 71 -11.22 -6.96 3.32
CA LEU A 71 -11.12 -7.00 4.78
C LEU A 71 -12.46 -7.21 5.48
N SER A 72 -13.59 -6.89 4.85
CA SER A 72 -14.92 -7.18 5.40
C SER A 72 -15.24 -8.68 5.37
N TYR A 73 -14.73 -9.42 4.38
CA TYR A 73 -14.94 -10.85 4.18
C TYR A 73 -13.85 -11.73 4.78
N THR A 74 -12.61 -11.23 4.89
CA THR A 74 -11.46 -12.00 5.40
C THR A 74 -10.95 -11.49 6.75
N THR A 75 -9.93 -12.15 7.30
CA THR A 75 -9.29 -11.69 8.54
C THR A 75 -8.17 -10.69 8.25
N PRO A 76 -7.81 -9.79 9.20
CA PRO A 76 -6.65 -8.92 9.06
C PRO A 76 -5.34 -9.69 8.82
N ILE A 77 -5.26 -10.93 9.31
CA ILE A 77 -4.09 -11.80 9.13
C ILE A 77 -4.01 -12.26 7.68
N ASP A 78 -5.09 -12.82 7.14
CA ASP A 78 -5.14 -13.29 5.76
C ASP A 78 -4.89 -12.13 4.78
N ALA A 79 -5.53 -10.98 5.01
CA ALA A 79 -5.26 -9.75 4.24
C ALA A 79 -3.78 -9.34 4.29
N SER A 80 -3.10 -9.49 5.45
CA SER A 80 -1.67 -9.19 5.60
C SER A 80 -0.79 -10.21 4.86
N VAL A 81 -1.18 -11.48 4.83
CA VAL A 81 -0.50 -12.52 4.03
C VAL A 81 -0.59 -12.17 2.55
N VAL A 82 -1.78 -11.81 2.05
CA VAL A 82 -1.96 -11.43 0.65
C VAL A 82 -1.18 -10.15 0.34
N ALA A 83 -1.18 -9.14 1.21
CA ALA A 83 -0.41 -7.92 1.03
C ALA A 83 1.12 -8.18 0.97
N SER A 84 1.59 -9.25 1.61
CA SER A 84 3.00 -9.68 1.53
C SER A 84 3.42 -10.16 0.13
N LEU A 85 2.47 -10.41 -0.78
CA LEU A 85 2.75 -10.74 -2.18
C LEU A 85 3.05 -9.49 -3.03
N ALA A 86 2.74 -8.27 -2.56
CA ALA A 86 2.93 -7.04 -3.29
C ALA A 86 4.34 -6.86 -3.88
N PRO A 87 5.45 -7.13 -3.19
CA PRO A 87 6.79 -7.03 -3.77
C PRO A 87 7.04 -8.00 -4.93
N ILE A 88 6.49 -9.20 -4.87
CA ILE A 88 6.60 -10.20 -5.95
C ILE A 88 5.85 -9.68 -7.18
N ILE A 89 4.59 -9.25 -7.00
CA ILE A 89 3.74 -8.72 -8.08
C ILE A 89 4.43 -7.51 -8.71
N THR A 90 4.91 -6.58 -7.89
CA THR A 90 5.60 -5.37 -8.35
C THR A 90 6.89 -5.71 -9.09
N MET A 91 7.67 -6.68 -8.62
CA MET A 91 8.90 -7.13 -9.28
C MET A 91 8.61 -7.70 -10.67
N ILE A 92 7.58 -8.53 -10.79
CA ILE A 92 7.17 -9.12 -12.06
C ILE A 92 6.70 -8.02 -13.02
N LEU A 93 5.81 -7.14 -12.60
CA LEU A 93 5.31 -6.04 -13.44
C LEU A 93 6.43 -5.07 -13.83
N ALA A 94 7.36 -4.75 -12.93
CA ALA A 94 8.50 -3.89 -13.24
C ALA A 94 9.44 -4.52 -14.28
N ALA A 95 9.63 -5.84 -14.24
CA ALA A 95 10.41 -6.55 -15.24
C ALA A 95 9.77 -6.46 -16.64
N PHE A 96 8.43 -6.64 -16.73
CA PHE A 96 7.73 -6.60 -18.01
C PHE A 96 7.55 -5.16 -18.55
N ILE A 97 7.08 -4.23 -17.70
CA ILE A 97 6.68 -2.88 -18.15
C ILE A 97 7.88 -1.93 -18.20
N GLN A 98 8.72 -1.92 -17.16
CA GLN A 98 9.88 -1.02 -17.07
C GLN A 98 11.18 -1.68 -17.56
N LYS A 99 11.11 -2.96 -17.97
CA LYS A 99 12.27 -3.75 -18.37
C LYS A 99 13.38 -3.74 -17.29
N GLU A 100 12.98 -3.74 -16.01
CA GLU A 100 13.94 -3.88 -14.91
C GLU A 100 14.59 -5.27 -14.93
N PRO A 101 15.93 -5.38 -14.75
CA PRO A 101 16.58 -6.68 -14.77
C PRO A 101 16.12 -7.54 -13.58
N MET A 102 15.77 -8.79 -13.88
CA MET A 102 15.48 -9.84 -12.89
C MET A 102 16.80 -10.48 -12.45
N THR A 103 17.52 -9.83 -11.55
CA THR A 103 18.78 -10.39 -11.02
C THR A 103 18.49 -11.42 -9.93
N GLY A 104 19.35 -12.46 -9.82
CA GLY A 104 19.23 -13.47 -8.77
C GLY A 104 19.19 -12.85 -7.35
N LYS A 105 19.97 -11.78 -7.12
CA LYS A 105 19.93 -11.02 -5.86
C LYS A 105 18.53 -10.45 -5.57
N LYS A 106 17.88 -9.90 -6.59
CA LYS A 106 16.54 -9.30 -6.45
C LYS A 106 15.50 -10.37 -6.09
N VAL A 107 15.55 -11.52 -6.78
CA VAL A 107 14.65 -12.65 -6.51
C VAL A 107 14.87 -13.20 -5.11
N VAL A 108 16.11 -13.52 -4.75
CA VAL A 108 16.45 -14.04 -3.42
C VAL A 108 16.02 -13.07 -2.32
N GLY A 109 16.31 -11.76 -2.46
CA GLY A 109 15.94 -10.76 -1.45
C GLY A 109 14.44 -10.61 -1.26
N VAL A 110 13.64 -10.68 -2.36
CA VAL A 110 12.17 -10.64 -2.28
C VAL A 110 11.63 -11.87 -1.54
N PHE A 111 12.13 -13.08 -1.85
CA PHE A 111 11.71 -14.29 -1.16
C PHE A 111 12.17 -14.34 0.30
N MET A 112 13.35 -13.81 0.63
CA MET A 112 13.79 -13.66 2.02
C MET A 112 12.84 -12.74 2.81
N GLY A 113 12.53 -11.58 2.25
CA GLY A 113 11.58 -10.64 2.87
C GLY A 113 10.20 -11.25 3.08
N LEU A 114 9.67 -11.94 2.05
CA LEU A 114 8.40 -12.66 2.14
C LEU A 114 8.41 -13.72 3.25
N SER A 115 9.46 -14.55 3.32
CA SER A 115 9.56 -15.59 4.33
C SER A 115 9.57 -15.02 5.74
N GLY A 116 10.35 -13.95 5.98
CA GLY A 116 10.37 -13.25 7.26
C GLY A 116 9.02 -12.63 7.62
N ALA A 117 8.35 -11.98 6.66
CA ALA A 117 7.03 -11.38 6.88
C ALA A 117 5.98 -12.45 7.22
N LEU A 118 5.95 -13.56 6.48
CA LEU A 118 5.06 -14.68 6.75
C LEU A 118 5.31 -15.31 8.12
N MET A 119 6.57 -15.48 8.53
CA MET A 119 6.90 -15.96 9.88
C MET A 119 6.31 -15.06 10.97
N LEU A 120 6.39 -13.73 10.83
CA LEU A 120 5.81 -12.79 11.78
C LEU A 120 4.30 -12.88 11.84
N ILE A 121 3.65 -12.91 10.66
CA ILE A 121 2.20 -12.94 10.55
C ILE A 121 1.64 -14.24 11.13
N LEU A 122 2.21 -15.38 10.77
CA LEU A 122 1.74 -16.70 11.21
C LEU A 122 2.05 -16.96 12.68
N ASN A 123 3.15 -16.45 13.22
CA ASN A 123 3.43 -16.57 14.67
C ASN A 123 2.53 -15.66 15.53
N GLY A 124 2.07 -14.53 15.00
CA GLY A 124 1.10 -13.66 15.67
C GLY A 124 -0.35 -14.15 15.57
N ALA A 125 -0.62 -15.07 14.65
CA ALA A 125 -1.90 -15.73 14.51
C ALA A 125 -2.01 -16.84 15.56
N GLY A 126 -2.53 -16.54 16.73
CA GLY A 126 -3.08 -17.60 17.58
C GLY A 126 -4.00 -18.48 16.75
N THR A 127 -3.93 -19.78 16.98
CA THR A 127 -4.62 -20.88 16.27
C THR A 127 -5.75 -20.42 15.33
N VAL A 128 -5.46 -20.43 14.04
CA VAL A 128 -6.45 -20.21 12.98
C VAL A 128 -7.43 -21.39 13.06
N SER A 129 -8.51 -21.23 13.81
CA SER A 129 -9.58 -22.21 13.85
C SER A 129 -10.40 -22.12 12.60
N GLU A 130 -10.33 -23.20 11.84
CA GLU A 130 -11.36 -23.84 11.05
C GLU A 130 -12.23 -23.02 10.10
N GLY A 131 -12.18 -23.43 8.85
CA GLY A 131 -13.22 -23.26 7.85
C GLY A 131 -12.83 -22.31 6.73
N LEU A 132 -12.36 -22.90 5.62
CA LEU A 132 -12.43 -22.30 4.28
C LEU A 132 -13.92 -22.09 3.91
N SER A 133 -14.56 -21.12 4.51
CA SER A 133 -15.87 -20.66 4.04
C SER A 133 -15.63 -19.89 2.74
N GLY A 134 -16.45 -20.13 1.71
CA GLY A 134 -16.30 -19.47 0.39
C GLY A 134 -16.21 -17.94 0.46
N GLY A 135 -16.71 -17.32 1.55
CA GLY A 135 -16.57 -15.90 1.83
C GLY A 135 -15.13 -15.45 2.08
N ARG A 136 -14.33 -16.21 2.84
CA ARG A 136 -12.92 -15.85 3.12
C ARG A 136 -12.07 -15.85 1.86
N VAL A 137 -12.24 -16.88 1.01
CA VAL A 137 -11.51 -16.95 -0.27
C VAL A 137 -11.84 -15.74 -1.15
N MET A 138 -13.11 -15.33 -1.19
CA MET A 138 -13.51 -14.13 -1.93
C MET A 138 -12.85 -12.86 -1.36
N GLY A 139 -12.77 -12.74 -0.03
CA GLY A 139 -12.08 -11.64 0.65
C GLY A 139 -10.60 -11.58 0.28
N ASP A 140 -9.92 -12.72 0.28
CA ASP A 140 -8.51 -12.82 -0.09
C ASP A 140 -8.28 -12.48 -1.57
N LEU A 141 -9.18 -12.89 -2.46
CA LEU A 141 -9.15 -12.51 -3.87
C LEU A 141 -9.33 -11.00 -4.07
N PHE A 142 -10.23 -10.36 -3.33
CA PHE A 142 -10.36 -8.89 -3.37
C PHE A 142 -9.09 -8.20 -2.88
N CYS A 143 -8.48 -8.66 -1.81
CA CYS A 143 -7.19 -8.15 -1.34
C CYS A 143 -6.10 -8.33 -2.41
N LEU A 144 -6.06 -9.47 -3.11
CA LEU A 144 -5.11 -9.71 -4.19
C LEU A 144 -5.31 -8.75 -5.37
N VAL A 145 -6.55 -8.52 -5.78
CA VAL A 145 -6.89 -7.53 -6.82
C VAL A 145 -6.44 -6.12 -6.41
N ALA A 146 -6.60 -5.77 -5.14
CA ALA A 146 -6.12 -4.50 -4.59
C ALA A 146 -4.60 -4.35 -4.74
N GLU A 147 -3.83 -5.39 -4.39
CA GLU A 147 -2.37 -5.37 -4.49
C GLU A 147 -1.88 -5.34 -5.95
N ILE A 148 -2.52 -6.09 -6.84
CA ILE A 148 -2.24 -6.04 -8.29
C ILE A 148 -2.50 -4.63 -8.82
N SER A 149 -3.62 -4.02 -8.45
CA SER A 149 -3.99 -2.66 -8.85
C SER A 149 -2.92 -1.65 -8.42
N PHE A 150 -2.49 -1.72 -7.17
CA PHE A 150 -1.46 -0.83 -6.63
C PHE A 150 -0.09 -1.03 -7.28
N ALA A 151 0.27 -2.28 -7.57
CA ALA A 151 1.50 -2.59 -8.29
C ALA A 151 1.49 -2.05 -9.72
N ILE A 152 0.35 -2.11 -10.43
CA ILE A 152 0.17 -1.46 -11.75
C ILE A 152 0.40 0.05 -11.62
N TYR A 153 -0.21 0.70 -10.63
CA TYR A 153 0.01 2.12 -10.38
C TYR A 153 1.49 2.45 -10.15
N TYR A 154 2.19 1.71 -9.31
CA TYR A 154 3.61 1.92 -9.02
C TYR A 154 4.49 1.82 -10.26
N VAL A 155 4.19 0.85 -11.11
CA VAL A 155 5.05 0.51 -12.25
C VAL A 155 4.68 1.32 -13.49
N ALA A 156 3.40 1.32 -13.89
CA ALA A 156 2.97 1.94 -15.15
C ALA A 156 3.00 3.47 -15.11
N PHE A 157 2.72 4.07 -13.94
CA PHE A 157 2.64 5.53 -13.80
C PHE A 157 3.90 6.17 -13.22
N LYS A 158 5.03 5.44 -13.09
CA LYS A 158 6.30 5.97 -12.57
C LYS A 158 6.74 7.25 -13.27
N GLY A 159 6.61 7.32 -14.59
CA GLY A 159 6.94 8.50 -15.38
C GLY A 159 6.06 9.72 -15.05
N LEU A 160 4.77 9.52 -14.79
CA LEU A 160 3.84 10.57 -14.37
C LEU A 160 4.15 11.04 -12.95
N ILE A 161 4.38 10.10 -12.03
CA ILE A 161 4.70 10.37 -10.61
C ILE A 161 5.96 11.23 -10.49
N SER A 162 6.96 11.04 -11.36
CA SER A 162 8.20 11.80 -11.29
C SER A 162 8.07 13.25 -11.79
N ARG A 163 7.04 13.59 -12.58
CA ARG A 163 6.85 14.93 -13.16
C ARG A 163 6.31 15.96 -12.18
N TYR A 164 5.42 15.55 -11.28
CA TYR A 164 4.69 16.45 -10.39
C TYR A 164 5.15 16.33 -8.94
N THR A 165 4.91 17.37 -8.15
CA THR A 165 5.11 17.29 -6.69
C THR A 165 4.15 16.28 -6.07
N PRO A 166 4.50 15.62 -4.95
CA PRO A 166 3.62 14.69 -4.25
C PRO A 166 2.25 15.29 -3.92
N VAL A 167 2.22 16.55 -3.53
CA VAL A 167 0.97 17.25 -3.20
C VAL A 167 0.11 17.46 -4.45
N THR A 168 0.69 17.92 -5.56
CA THR A 168 -0.04 18.10 -6.83
C THR A 168 -0.55 16.76 -7.36
N LEU A 169 0.25 15.70 -7.29
CA LEU A 169 -0.15 14.36 -7.69
C LEU A 169 -1.34 13.88 -6.87
N MET A 170 -1.22 13.93 -5.53
CA MET A 170 -2.21 13.37 -4.63
C MET A 170 -3.51 14.19 -4.58
N LYS A 171 -3.47 15.52 -4.68
CA LYS A 171 -4.71 16.32 -4.68
C LYS A 171 -5.65 15.95 -5.83
N TRP A 172 -5.12 15.73 -7.03
CA TRP A 172 -5.92 15.32 -8.17
C TRP A 172 -6.36 13.87 -8.07
N MET A 173 -5.46 12.96 -7.68
CA MET A 173 -5.78 11.55 -7.55
C MET A 173 -6.85 11.29 -6.48
N PHE A 174 -6.76 11.94 -5.30
CA PHE A 174 -7.78 11.79 -4.26
C PHE A 174 -9.10 12.49 -4.63
N LEU A 175 -9.06 13.60 -5.35
CA LEU A 175 -10.28 14.24 -5.86
C LEU A 175 -11.02 13.30 -6.83
N PHE A 176 -10.33 12.72 -7.80
CA PHE A 176 -10.93 11.78 -8.74
C PHE A 176 -11.43 10.52 -8.03
N SER A 177 -10.65 9.99 -7.08
CA SER A 177 -11.09 8.84 -6.29
C SER A 177 -12.32 9.14 -5.44
N ALA A 178 -12.40 10.31 -4.81
CA ALA A 178 -13.58 10.74 -4.07
C ALA A 178 -14.83 10.78 -4.97
N ILE A 179 -14.71 11.37 -6.16
CA ILE A 179 -15.80 11.42 -7.15
C ILE A 179 -16.22 10.00 -7.57
N CYS A 180 -15.28 9.09 -7.81
CA CYS A 180 -15.57 7.72 -8.21
C CYS A 180 -16.18 6.88 -7.08
N CYS A 181 -15.82 7.13 -5.82
CA CYS A 181 -16.34 6.38 -4.67
C CYS A 181 -17.71 6.87 -4.21
N LEU A 182 -18.07 8.13 -4.44
CA LEU A 182 -19.36 8.71 -4.04
C LEU A 182 -20.59 7.87 -4.42
N PRO A 183 -20.71 7.35 -5.67
CA PRO A 183 -21.86 6.54 -6.05
C PRO A 183 -21.95 5.20 -5.30
N LEU A 184 -20.81 4.69 -4.78
CA LEU A 184 -20.72 3.36 -4.16
C LEU A 184 -21.12 3.33 -2.68
N GLY A 185 -21.34 4.47 -2.03
CA GLY A 185 -21.67 4.51 -0.61
C GLY A 185 -22.03 5.91 -0.10
N GLY A 186 -22.35 6.84 -1.02
CA GLY A 186 -22.71 8.20 -0.64
C GLY A 186 -24.03 8.25 0.14
N ASN A 187 -24.99 7.39 -0.17
CA ASN A 187 -26.25 7.31 0.57
C ASN A 187 -26.03 6.80 2.00
N ASP A 188 -25.16 5.80 2.17
CA ASP A 188 -24.82 5.29 3.50
C ASP A 188 -24.11 6.35 4.34
N LEU A 189 -23.28 7.20 3.70
CA LEU A 189 -22.59 8.29 4.37
C LEU A 189 -23.56 9.32 4.96
N LEU A 190 -24.64 9.63 4.25
CA LEU A 190 -25.68 10.56 4.71
C LEU A 190 -26.57 9.99 5.81
N SER A 191 -26.65 8.66 5.91
CA SER A 191 -27.49 7.96 6.90
C SER A 191 -26.79 7.73 8.25
N ILE A 192 -25.50 8.08 8.37
CA ILE A 192 -24.75 7.91 9.62
C ILE A 192 -25.29 8.88 10.68
N PRO A 193 -25.67 8.38 11.88
CA PRO A 193 -26.08 9.22 12.99
C PRO A 193 -24.86 9.87 13.66
N TYR A 194 -24.35 10.93 13.04
CA TYR A 194 -23.12 11.59 13.53
C TYR A 194 -23.22 12.07 14.97
N SER A 195 -24.41 12.52 15.42
CA SER A 195 -24.64 12.99 16.80
C SER A 195 -24.42 11.90 17.86
N ASP A 196 -24.61 10.64 17.49
CA ASP A 196 -24.59 9.50 18.40
C ASP A 196 -23.23 8.78 18.44
N LEU A 197 -22.27 9.24 17.63
CA LEU A 197 -20.93 8.68 17.60
C LEU A 197 -20.14 9.07 18.85
N SER A 198 -19.46 8.08 19.46
CA SER A 198 -18.58 8.35 20.60
C SER A 198 -17.37 9.18 20.19
N GLY A 199 -16.80 9.94 21.14
CA GLY A 199 -15.58 10.72 20.89
C GLY A 199 -14.38 9.87 20.42
N THR A 200 -14.31 8.62 20.84
CA THR A 200 -13.28 7.66 20.39
C THR A 200 -13.39 7.37 18.89
N ILE A 201 -14.61 7.21 18.35
CA ILE A 201 -14.83 6.98 16.92
C ILE A 201 -14.38 8.22 16.10
N TYR A 202 -14.59 9.43 16.59
CA TYR A 202 -14.07 10.64 15.93
C TYR A 202 -12.55 10.69 15.90
N LEU A 203 -11.88 10.29 16.98
CA LEU A 203 -10.42 10.20 17.03
C LEU A 203 -9.90 9.12 16.06
N ASP A 204 -10.57 7.98 16.00
CA ASP A 204 -10.25 6.89 15.07
C ASP A 204 -10.43 7.33 13.61
N LEU A 205 -11.53 8.01 13.29
CA LEU A 205 -11.76 8.57 11.96
C LEU A 205 -10.72 9.63 11.60
N PHE A 206 -10.38 10.52 12.53
CA PHE A 206 -9.32 11.51 12.31
C PHE A 206 -7.98 10.81 12.05
N PHE A 207 -7.62 9.82 12.85
CA PHE A 207 -6.39 9.05 12.64
C PHE A 207 -6.38 8.34 11.27
N VAL A 208 -7.50 7.74 10.88
CA VAL A 208 -7.60 7.01 9.60
C VAL A 208 -7.51 7.95 8.41
N VAL A 209 -8.14 9.13 8.48
CA VAL A 209 -8.12 10.12 7.40
C VAL A 209 -6.78 10.86 7.34
N PHE A 210 -6.35 11.44 8.46
CA PHE A 210 -5.15 12.28 8.50
C PHE A 210 -3.86 11.42 8.51
N GLY A 211 -3.73 10.50 9.46
CA GLY A 211 -2.52 9.71 9.66
C GLY A 211 -2.38 8.61 8.61
N ALA A 212 -3.36 7.70 8.57
CA ALA A 212 -3.28 6.51 7.73
C ALA A 212 -3.58 6.77 6.25
N THR A 213 -4.21 7.89 5.90
CA THR A 213 -4.47 8.22 4.49
C THR A 213 -3.63 9.41 4.04
N PHE A 214 -3.90 10.63 4.49
CA PHE A 214 -3.20 11.82 3.99
C PHE A 214 -1.68 11.75 4.19
N LEU A 215 -1.22 11.55 5.43
CA LEU A 215 0.22 11.55 5.74
C LEU A 215 0.92 10.36 5.09
N SER A 216 0.32 9.17 5.15
CA SER A 216 0.91 7.96 4.55
C SER A 216 1.07 8.08 3.04
N TYR A 217 0.03 8.53 2.32
CA TYR A 217 0.12 8.70 0.86
C TYR A 217 1.07 9.83 0.46
N MET A 218 1.19 10.88 1.26
CA MET A 218 2.20 11.92 1.05
C MET A 218 3.61 11.35 1.15
N LEU A 219 3.92 10.58 2.20
CA LEU A 219 5.24 9.95 2.39
C LEU A 219 5.54 8.90 1.32
N VAL A 220 4.55 8.07 0.97
CA VAL A 220 4.67 7.07 -0.12
C VAL A 220 4.98 7.76 -1.44
N SER A 221 4.31 8.87 -1.77
CA SER A 221 4.54 9.61 -3.01
C SER A 221 5.94 10.24 -3.08
N ILE A 222 6.48 10.69 -1.96
CA ILE A 222 7.87 11.15 -1.85
C ILE A 222 8.82 9.97 -2.16
N GLY A 223 8.56 8.80 -1.59
CA GLY A 223 9.33 7.59 -1.83
C GLY A 223 9.27 7.13 -3.30
N GLN A 224 8.07 7.17 -3.92
CA GLN A 224 7.86 6.80 -5.32
C GLN A 224 8.70 7.61 -6.31
N LYS A 225 8.94 8.88 -6.02
CA LYS A 225 9.81 9.74 -6.85
C LYS A 225 11.27 9.30 -6.85
N ARG A 226 11.76 8.81 -5.72
CA ARG A 226 13.19 8.54 -5.49
C ARG A 226 13.56 7.07 -5.64
N LEU A 227 12.65 6.17 -5.36
CA LEU A 227 12.91 4.74 -5.32
C LEU A 227 12.36 4.00 -6.55
N ARG A 228 12.96 2.85 -6.84
CA ARG A 228 12.41 1.91 -7.82
C ARG A 228 11.15 1.25 -7.28
N PRO A 229 10.15 0.91 -8.12
CA PRO A 229 8.90 0.28 -7.68
C PRO A 229 9.12 -0.96 -6.81
N THR A 230 10.02 -1.85 -7.22
CA THR A 230 10.35 -3.07 -6.48
C THR A 230 10.93 -2.77 -5.09
N ILE A 231 11.83 -1.76 -4.97
CA ILE A 231 12.39 -1.37 -3.67
C ILE A 231 11.30 -0.79 -2.78
N LEU A 232 10.45 0.07 -3.34
CA LEU A 232 9.38 0.71 -2.58
C LEU A 232 8.39 -0.32 -2.04
N SER A 233 7.99 -1.30 -2.86
CA SER A 233 7.08 -2.36 -2.42
C SER A 233 7.67 -3.26 -1.34
N MET A 234 9.00 -3.46 -1.30
CA MET A 234 9.67 -4.21 -0.23
C MET A 234 9.48 -3.59 1.16
N TYR A 235 9.28 -2.26 1.24
CA TYR A 235 8.99 -1.60 2.52
C TYR A 235 7.64 -2.03 3.13
N ASN A 236 6.73 -2.64 2.35
CA ASN A 236 5.51 -3.22 2.89
C ASN A 236 5.81 -4.34 3.91
N TYR A 237 6.96 -5.02 3.78
CA TYR A 237 7.39 -6.01 4.78
C TYR A 237 7.74 -5.42 6.16
N THR A 238 7.87 -4.10 6.28
CA THR A 238 8.02 -3.46 7.59
C THR A 238 6.70 -3.44 8.38
N GLN A 239 5.55 -3.60 7.71
CA GLN A 239 4.23 -3.59 8.38
C GLN A 239 4.10 -4.71 9.42
N PRO A 240 4.38 -5.99 9.12
CA PRO A 240 4.35 -7.07 10.10
C PRO A 240 5.34 -6.86 11.24
N ILE A 241 6.52 -6.26 10.96
CA ILE A 241 7.51 -5.94 11.99
C ILE A 241 6.93 -4.94 12.99
N VAL A 242 6.41 -3.82 12.50
CA VAL A 242 5.80 -2.79 13.34
C VAL A 242 4.60 -3.36 14.13
N ALA A 243 3.77 -4.17 13.48
CA ALA A 243 2.63 -4.81 14.13
C ALA A 243 3.07 -5.74 15.27
N SER A 244 4.11 -6.56 15.07
CA SER A 244 4.66 -7.46 16.08
C SER A 244 5.28 -6.69 17.25
N LEU A 245 6.05 -5.64 16.98
CA LEU A 245 6.67 -4.81 18.01
C LEU A 245 5.63 -4.10 18.88
N LEU A 246 4.57 -3.57 18.27
CA LEU A 246 3.45 -2.95 18.99
C LEU A 246 2.69 -3.96 19.82
N ALA A 247 2.44 -5.17 19.32
CA ALA A 247 1.80 -6.23 20.07
C ALA A 247 2.59 -6.62 21.33
N VAL A 248 3.91 -6.70 21.24
CA VAL A 248 4.80 -6.95 22.37
C VAL A 248 4.76 -5.76 23.36
N TRP A 249 4.82 -4.53 22.87
CA TRP A 249 4.81 -3.33 23.73
C TRP A 249 3.49 -3.18 24.50
N TRP A 250 2.38 -3.57 23.92
CA TRP A 250 1.07 -3.56 24.58
C TRP A 250 0.82 -4.79 25.47
N GLY A 251 1.81 -5.69 25.60
CA GLY A 251 1.69 -6.91 26.40
C GLY A 251 0.72 -7.95 25.82
N MET A 252 0.34 -7.79 24.57
CA MET A 252 -0.53 -8.76 23.87
C MET A 252 0.24 -9.97 23.35
N ASP A 253 1.58 -9.87 23.30
CA ASP A 253 2.46 -10.89 22.75
C ASP A 253 3.83 -10.83 23.43
N SER A 254 4.65 -11.89 23.28
CA SER A 254 6.02 -11.97 23.80
C SER A 254 7.05 -11.91 22.67
N PHE A 255 8.19 -11.29 22.93
CA PHE A 255 9.31 -11.32 22.02
C PHE A 255 10.07 -12.64 22.18
N ASP A 256 10.17 -13.43 21.13
CA ASP A 256 10.94 -14.66 21.10
C ASP A 256 12.04 -14.65 20.03
N LEU A 257 12.91 -15.66 20.05
CA LEU A 257 14.00 -15.79 19.08
C LEU A 257 13.49 -15.96 17.65
N LYS A 258 12.31 -16.56 17.46
CA LYS A 258 11.71 -16.74 16.13
C LYS A 258 11.33 -15.40 15.52
N LYS A 259 10.73 -14.50 16.32
CA LYS A 259 10.41 -13.13 15.88
C LYS A 259 11.66 -12.32 15.58
N GLY A 260 12.71 -12.43 16.43
CA GLY A 260 14.00 -11.80 16.16
C GLY A 260 14.61 -12.25 14.83
N PHE A 261 14.59 -13.55 14.56
CA PHE A 261 15.08 -14.12 13.30
C PHE A 261 14.24 -13.67 12.09
N ALA A 262 12.92 -13.65 12.22
CA ALA A 262 12.02 -13.20 11.18
C ALA A 262 12.24 -11.73 10.80
N ILE A 263 12.41 -10.85 11.80
CA ILE A 263 12.74 -9.44 11.60
C ILE A 263 14.08 -9.28 10.87
N LEU A 264 15.10 -10.02 11.30
CA LEU A 264 16.42 -10.02 10.65
C LEU A 264 16.31 -10.45 9.17
N LEU A 265 15.52 -11.49 8.90
CA LEU A 265 15.30 -11.98 7.53
C LEU A 265 14.63 -10.95 6.63
N VAL A 266 13.66 -10.18 7.14
CA VAL A 266 13.04 -9.05 6.40
C VAL A 266 14.08 -7.98 6.08
N PHE A 267 14.86 -7.53 7.06
CA PHE A 267 15.87 -6.49 6.84
C PHE A 267 16.95 -6.94 5.84
N LEU A 268 17.42 -8.18 5.94
CA LEU A 268 18.36 -8.75 4.99
C LEU A 268 17.76 -8.82 3.58
N GLY A 269 16.49 -9.22 3.45
CA GLY A 269 15.78 -9.24 2.17
C GLY A 269 15.70 -7.85 1.53
N VAL A 270 15.30 -6.84 2.29
CA VAL A 270 15.26 -5.44 1.83
C VAL A 270 16.65 -4.96 1.42
N TYR A 271 17.68 -5.24 2.21
CA TYR A 271 19.07 -4.88 1.90
C TYR A 271 19.55 -5.51 0.61
N VAL A 272 19.34 -6.83 0.42
CA VAL A 272 19.74 -7.55 -0.79
C VAL A 272 19.05 -7.00 -2.04
N VAL A 273 17.73 -6.68 -1.97
CA VAL A 273 17.03 -6.05 -3.10
C VAL A 273 17.54 -4.65 -3.37
N THR A 274 17.78 -3.85 -2.33
CA THR A 274 18.24 -2.47 -2.47
C THR A 274 19.62 -2.39 -3.14
N THR A 275 20.50 -3.35 -2.85
CA THR A 275 21.84 -3.46 -3.47
C THR A 275 21.82 -4.14 -4.85
N SER A 276 20.66 -4.57 -5.36
CA SER A 276 20.55 -5.19 -6.69
C SER A 276 20.77 -4.15 -7.79
N LYS A 277 21.42 -4.59 -8.90
CA LYS A 277 21.74 -3.70 -10.04
C LYS A 277 20.48 -3.13 -10.67
N SER A 278 20.52 -1.84 -11.02
CA SER A 278 19.50 -1.17 -11.83
C SER A 278 19.71 -1.47 -13.31
N ARG A 279 18.69 -1.21 -14.15
CA ARG A 279 18.80 -1.34 -15.60
C ARG A 279 19.96 -0.52 -16.17
N ALA A 280 20.10 0.74 -15.76
CA ALA A 280 21.19 1.61 -16.21
C ALA A 280 22.57 1.05 -15.84
N GLN A 281 22.71 0.40 -14.67
CA GLN A 281 23.98 -0.24 -14.27
C GLN A 281 24.26 -1.48 -15.11
N VAL A 282 23.28 -2.29 -15.44
CA VAL A 282 23.44 -3.47 -16.29
C VAL A 282 23.79 -3.05 -17.72
N GLU A 283 23.10 -2.05 -18.28
CA GLU A 283 23.38 -1.52 -19.61
C GLU A 283 24.80 -0.90 -19.68
N ALA A 284 25.22 -0.15 -18.66
CA ALA A 284 26.58 0.41 -18.58
C ALA A 284 27.66 -0.70 -18.48
N GLU A 285 27.37 -1.78 -17.79
CA GLU A 285 28.29 -2.92 -17.65
C GLU A 285 28.42 -3.69 -18.98
N MET A 286 27.31 -3.92 -19.68
CA MET A 286 27.31 -4.52 -21.02
C MET A 286 28.06 -3.66 -22.04
N ALA A 287 27.85 -2.34 -22.02
CA ALA A 287 28.56 -1.42 -22.91
C ALA A 287 30.09 -1.43 -22.64
N ARG A 288 30.52 -1.53 -21.37
CA ARG A 288 31.94 -1.67 -21.01
C ARG A 288 32.53 -2.99 -21.47
N GLN A 289 31.79 -4.10 -21.37
CA GLN A 289 32.22 -5.41 -21.81
C GLN A 289 32.39 -5.45 -23.34
N ASN A 290 31.44 -4.92 -24.11
CA ASN A 290 31.53 -4.86 -25.56
C ASN A 290 32.74 -4.03 -26.02
N ASN A 291 32.97 -2.85 -25.41
CA ASN A 291 34.14 -2.03 -25.72
C ASN A 291 35.48 -2.65 -25.30
N ALA A 292 35.47 -3.66 -24.41
CA ALA A 292 36.68 -4.40 -24.03
C ALA A 292 36.96 -5.60 -24.95
N VAL A 293 35.95 -6.13 -25.63
CA VAL A 293 36.07 -7.21 -26.61
C VAL A 293 36.53 -6.68 -27.98
N ASP A 294 36.18 -5.43 -28.31
CA ASP A 294 36.55 -4.75 -29.56
C ASP A 294 37.96 -4.12 -29.52
N LYS A 295 38.72 -4.29 -28.45
CA LYS A 295 40.11 -3.92 -28.29
C LYS A 295 41.03 -5.14 -28.25
#